data_6ae73765bec6b497c3613680e9b6da8c
#
_entry.id   6ae73765bec6b497c3613680e9b6da8c
#
_cell.length_a   1.000
_cell.length_b   1.000
_cell.length_c   1.000
_cell.angle_alpha   90.00
_cell.angle_beta   90.00
_cell.angle_gamma   90.00
#
_symmetry.space_group_name_H-M   'P 1'
#
loop_
_entity.id
_entity.type
_entity.pdbx_description
1 polymer ?
#
loop_
_entity_poly.entity_id
_entity_poly.type
_entity_poly.pdbx_seq_one_letter_code
_entity_poly.pdbx_strand_id
1 'polypeptide(L)'
;MSVIRFDNVSHKYNGTYALSEVSFDIAENKITAIIGRSGSGKSTILQIINGLIKPTDGIVNVFDNALNYDKINETRLKIGYSVQGTGLFPHMTVYENLSLLGRITKMLRHVIEHRIDTLMSQVDLPPSYKTKYPYELSGGEQQRVGLCRSMLLNPPIFLLDEAFAALDPTTRNEIHKEFLKLQEFEPRTIVMVTHDISEALKLGDDLMVIEKGLLHQYGQKEEVLNNPTDDFVRNYLSNNK
;
A
#
# COMPACT_ATOMS: atom_id res chain seq x y z
N MET A 1 -3.76 -18.21 6.04
CA MET A 1 -2.49 -18.59 5.38
C MET A 1 -1.65 -17.32 5.22
N SER A 2 -0.33 -17.46 5.04
CA SER A 2 0.54 -16.32 4.74
C SER A 2 0.58 -16.09 3.22
N VAL A 3 0.36 -14.86 2.77
CA VAL A 3 0.39 -14.53 1.33
C VAL A 3 1.67 -13.79 0.93
N ILE A 4 2.35 -13.18 1.91
CA ILE A 4 3.66 -12.54 1.74
C ILE A 4 4.56 -13.05 2.86
N ARG A 5 5.76 -13.53 2.52
CA ARG A 5 6.77 -13.98 3.48
C ARG A 5 8.13 -13.38 3.13
N PHE A 6 8.76 -12.81 4.13
CA PHE A 6 10.17 -12.41 4.11
C PHE A 6 10.96 -13.39 4.97
N ASP A 7 12.07 -13.90 4.42
CA ASP A 7 12.98 -14.82 5.10
C ASP A 7 14.39 -14.26 5.04
N ASN A 8 14.87 -13.73 6.17
CA ASN A 8 16.18 -13.09 6.34
C ASN A 8 16.52 -12.04 5.27
N VAL A 9 15.54 -11.20 4.92
CA VAL A 9 15.66 -10.24 3.83
C VAL A 9 16.50 -9.06 4.23
N SER A 10 17.56 -8.80 3.46
CA SER A 10 18.37 -7.59 3.57
C SER A 10 18.40 -6.84 2.24
N HIS A 11 18.46 -5.51 2.31
CA HIS A 11 18.67 -4.68 1.13
C HIS A 11 19.57 -3.48 1.43
N LYS A 12 20.49 -3.20 0.50
CA LYS A 12 21.44 -2.09 0.59
C LYS A 12 21.25 -1.11 -0.56
N TYR A 13 21.25 0.18 -0.25
CA TYR A 13 21.45 1.25 -1.22
C TYR A 13 22.86 1.82 -1.03
N ASN A 14 23.69 1.78 -2.07
CA ASN A 14 25.05 2.33 -2.04
C ASN A 14 25.87 1.85 -0.82
N GLY A 15 25.75 0.56 -0.46
CA GLY A 15 26.47 -0.04 0.66
C GLY A 15 25.83 0.17 2.04
N THR A 16 24.82 1.02 2.17
CA THR A 16 24.11 1.25 3.44
C THR A 16 22.85 0.38 3.50
N TYR A 17 22.65 -0.31 4.61
CA TYR A 17 21.46 -1.11 4.82
C TYR A 17 20.19 -0.25 4.94
N ALA A 18 19.23 -0.51 4.07
CA ALA A 18 17.87 -0.03 4.19
C ALA A 18 16.98 -1.06 4.90
N LEU A 19 17.30 -2.35 4.78
CA LEU A 19 16.73 -3.46 5.54
C LEU A 19 17.87 -4.41 5.91
N SER A 20 17.83 -4.97 7.13
CA SER A 20 18.81 -5.92 7.64
C SER A 20 18.13 -7.09 8.31
N GLU A 21 18.26 -8.29 7.70
CA GLU A 21 17.80 -9.59 8.22
C GLU A 21 16.33 -9.59 8.67
N VAL A 22 15.46 -8.93 7.88
CA VAL A 22 14.04 -8.80 8.22
C VAL A 22 13.29 -10.07 7.85
N SER A 23 12.57 -10.65 8.81
CA SER A 23 11.74 -11.85 8.63
C SER A 23 10.34 -11.62 9.19
N PHE A 24 9.30 -11.87 8.40
CA PHE A 24 7.89 -11.81 8.80
C PHE A 24 6.99 -12.54 7.81
N ASP A 25 5.76 -12.82 8.26
CA ASP A 25 4.71 -13.45 7.48
C ASP A 25 3.44 -12.59 7.53
N ILE A 26 2.96 -12.06 6.40
CA ILE A 26 1.70 -11.30 6.30
C ILE A 26 0.57 -12.27 5.97
N ALA A 27 -0.46 -12.27 6.81
CA ALA A 27 -1.66 -13.08 6.64
C ALA A 27 -2.56 -12.54 5.54
N GLU A 28 -3.28 -13.46 4.87
CA GLU A 28 -4.30 -13.10 3.88
C GLU A 28 -5.46 -12.31 4.50
N ASN A 29 -6.05 -11.43 3.69
CA ASN A 29 -7.28 -10.71 4.00
C ASN A 29 -7.23 -9.84 5.26
N LYS A 30 -6.05 -9.37 5.62
CA LYS A 30 -5.80 -8.45 6.72
C LYS A 30 -5.12 -7.18 6.25
N ILE A 31 -5.27 -6.13 7.04
CA ILE A 31 -4.55 -4.87 6.88
C ILE A 31 -3.35 -4.87 7.81
N THR A 32 -2.14 -4.95 7.26
CA THR A 32 -0.89 -4.76 8.00
C THR A 32 -0.43 -3.32 7.84
N ALA A 33 -0.38 -2.57 8.93
CA ALA A 33 0.15 -1.21 8.95
C ALA A 33 1.62 -1.21 9.36
N ILE A 34 2.50 -0.69 8.50
CA ILE A 34 3.93 -0.52 8.74
C ILE A 34 4.18 0.91 9.21
N ILE A 35 4.69 1.04 10.43
CA ILE A 35 5.00 2.32 11.07
C ILE A 35 6.48 2.40 11.44
N GLY A 36 7.00 3.61 11.57
CA GLY A 36 8.39 3.89 11.90
C GLY A 36 8.82 5.26 11.40
N ARG A 37 9.98 5.72 11.82
CA ARG A 37 10.51 7.04 11.43
C ARG A 37 10.77 7.13 9.92
N SER A 38 10.91 8.35 9.41
CA SER A 38 11.33 8.55 8.01
C SER A 38 12.69 7.88 7.77
N GLY A 39 12.83 7.21 6.61
CA GLY A 39 14.06 6.48 6.27
C GLY A 39 14.26 5.14 6.98
N SER A 40 13.26 4.63 7.74
CA SER A 40 13.39 3.35 8.46
C SER A 40 13.31 2.10 7.59
N GLY A 41 13.00 2.22 6.28
CA GLY A 41 12.91 1.07 5.36
C GLY A 41 11.49 0.67 4.94
N LYS A 42 10.44 1.39 5.40
CA LYS A 42 9.03 1.06 5.13
C LYS A 42 8.70 0.94 3.64
N SER A 43 8.98 1.98 2.84
CA SER A 43 8.73 1.95 1.39
C SER A 43 9.61 0.92 0.68
N THR A 44 10.80 0.62 1.22
CA THR A 44 11.66 -0.45 0.70
C THR A 44 10.98 -1.82 0.80
N ILE A 45 10.26 -2.10 1.90
CA ILE A 45 9.46 -3.33 2.04
C ILE A 45 8.40 -3.40 0.93
N LEU A 46 7.62 -2.33 0.71
CA LEU A 46 6.60 -2.31 -0.35
C LEU A 46 7.22 -2.50 -1.75
N GLN A 47 8.34 -1.85 -2.02
CA GLN A 47 9.05 -1.97 -3.30
C GLN A 47 9.59 -3.38 -3.53
N ILE A 48 10.06 -4.07 -2.49
CA ILE A 48 10.48 -5.47 -2.57
C ILE A 48 9.28 -6.38 -2.82
N ILE A 49 8.16 -6.22 -2.09
CA ILE A 49 6.93 -7.01 -2.30
C ILE A 49 6.44 -6.88 -3.75
N ASN A 50 6.46 -5.66 -4.30
CA ASN A 50 6.07 -5.41 -5.69
C ASN A 50 7.17 -5.80 -6.71
N GLY A 51 8.33 -6.28 -6.24
CA GLY A 51 9.47 -6.65 -7.09
C GLY A 51 10.07 -5.48 -7.86
N LEU A 52 9.84 -4.23 -7.44
CA LEU A 52 10.50 -3.03 -8.03
C LEU A 52 12.00 -3.04 -7.74
N ILE A 53 12.37 -3.56 -6.60
CA ILE A 53 13.76 -3.80 -6.22
C ILE A 53 13.93 -5.26 -5.79
N LYS A 54 15.10 -5.81 -6.12
CA LYS A 54 15.48 -7.15 -5.67
C LYS A 54 16.24 -7.02 -4.34
N PRO A 55 15.95 -7.83 -3.31
CA PRO A 55 16.73 -7.83 -2.09
C PRO A 55 18.19 -8.19 -2.39
N THR A 56 19.12 -7.70 -1.55
CA THR A 56 20.54 -8.05 -1.62
C THR A 56 20.75 -9.48 -1.13
N ASP A 57 20.05 -9.87 -0.04
CA ASP A 57 20.10 -11.18 0.57
C ASP A 57 18.70 -11.59 1.04
N GLY A 58 18.50 -12.90 1.27
CA GLY A 58 17.24 -13.47 1.73
C GLY A 58 16.27 -13.81 0.60
N ILE A 59 15.10 -14.32 0.98
CA ILE A 59 14.06 -14.78 0.06
C ILE A 59 12.75 -14.08 0.36
N VAL A 60 12.05 -13.66 -0.70
CA VAL A 60 10.69 -13.11 -0.60
C VAL A 60 9.74 -13.99 -1.38
N ASN A 61 8.71 -14.47 -0.69
CA ASN A 61 7.61 -15.22 -1.31
C ASN A 61 6.37 -14.34 -1.36
N VAL A 62 5.67 -14.38 -2.49
CA VAL A 62 4.36 -13.76 -2.69
C VAL A 62 3.45 -14.77 -3.37
N PHE A 63 2.24 -14.99 -2.84
CA PHE A 63 1.33 -16.06 -3.29
C PHE A 63 1.99 -17.45 -3.24
N ASP A 64 2.63 -17.77 -2.10
CA ASP A 64 3.33 -19.04 -1.84
C ASP A 64 4.51 -19.36 -2.78
N ASN A 65 4.90 -18.43 -3.64
CA ASN A 65 6.00 -18.60 -4.58
C ASN A 65 7.10 -17.57 -4.36
N ALA A 66 8.35 -17.99 -4.44
CA ALA A 66 9.48 -17.06 -4.46
C ALA A 66 9.34 -16.09 -5.65
N LEU A 67 9.60 -14.80 -5.40
CA LEU A 67 9.51 -13.79 -6.46
C LEU A 67 10.43 -14.13 -7.63
N ASN A 68 9.82 -14.34 -8.78
CA ASN A 68 10.55 -14.58 -10.04
C ASN A 68 10.70 -13.25 -10.78
N TYR A 69 11.90 -12.69 -10.75
CA TYR A 69 12.18 -11.38 -11.36
C TYR A 69 12.15 -11.42 -12.90
N ASP A 70 12.31 -12.58 -13.54
CA ASP A 70 12.18 -12.73 -14.99
C ASP A 70 10.72 -12.66 -15.44
N LYS A 71 9.78 -13.02 -14.54
CA LYS A 71 8.33 -13.01 -14.77
C LYS A 71 7.58 -12.08 -13.83
N ILE A 72 8.25 -11.07 -13.28
CA ILE A 72 7.71 -10.20 -12.25
C ILE A 72 6.41 -9.49 -12.64
N ASN A 73 6.20 -9.22 -13.91
CA ASN A 73 4.99 -8.58 -14.41
C ASN A 73 3.71 -9.41 -14.15
N GLU A 74 3.81 -10.74 -14.14
CA GLU A 74 2.68 -11.62 -13.81
C GLU A 74 2.25 -11.42 -12.33
N THR A 75 3.21 -11.27 -11.44
CA THR A 75 2.96 -10.97 -10.02
C THR A 75 2.42 -9.55 -9.84
N ARG A 76 3.00 -8.55 -10.51
CA ARG A 76 2.56 -7.15 -10.42
C ARG A 76 1.11 -6.93 -10.86
N LEU A 77 0.61 -7.69 -11.82
CA LEU A 77 -0.80 -7.61 -12.24
C LEU A 77 -1.77 -8.06 -11.14
N LYS A 78 -1.29 -8.80 -10.14
CA LYS A 78 -2.06 -9.24 -8.96
C LYS A 78 -1.82 -8.35 -7.73
N ILE A 79 -1.05 -7.27 -7.88
CA ILE A 79 -0.71 -6.34 -6.81
C ILE A 79 -1.12 -4.93 -7.24
N GLY A 80 -2.04 -4.31 -6.50
CA GLY A 80 -2.30 -2.89 -6.61
C GLY A 80 -1.26 -2.12 -5.83
N TYR A 81 -0.70 -1.07 -6.40
CA TYR A 81 0.29 -0.25 -5.70
C TYR A 81 -0.04 1.24 -5.85
N SER A 82 -0.40 1.86 -4.72
CA SER A 82 -0.52 3.29 -4.58
C SER A 82 0.80 3.84 -4.04
N VAL A 83 1.58 4.47 -4.91
CA VAL A 83 2.89 5.04 -4.58
C VAL A 83 2.75 6.35 -3.80
N GLN A 84 3.76 6.71 -3.04
CA GLN A 84 3.86 8.02 -2.39
C GLN A 84 3.72 9.15 -3.43
N GLY A 85 2.90 10.14 -3.12
CA GLY A 85 2.47 11.15 -4.08
C GLY A 85 1.34 10.64 -4.97
N THR A 86 1.12 11.27 -6.11
CA THR A 86 -0.02 10.93 -6.98
C THR A 86 0.33 9.88 -8.03
N GLY A 87 1.60 9.85 -8.47
CA GLY A 87 2.09 8.94 -9.50
C GLY A 87 1.33 9.01 -10.84
N LEU A 88 0.45 10.00 -11.03
CA LEU A 88 -0.37 10.13 -12.24
C LEU A 88 0.49 10.58 -13.43
N PHE A 89 0.13 10.11 -14.61
CA PHE A 89 0.70 10.57 -15.85
C PHE A 89 0.13 11.96 -16.20
N PRO A 90 0.92 13.04 -16.18
CA PRO A 90 0.40 14.42 -16.29
C PRO A 90 -0.17 14.75 -17.67
N HIS A 91 0.22 14.01 -18.70
CA HIS A 91 -0.24 14.15 -20.08
C HIS A 91 -1.47 13.30 -20.42
N MET A 92 -1.99 12.54 -19.46
CA MET A 92 -3.20 11.72 -19.58
C MET A 92 -4.31 12.31 -18.75
N THR A 93 -5.54 12.25 -19.25
CA THR A 93 -6.75 12.57 -18.47
C THR A 93 -6.93 11.59 -17.30
N VAL A 94 -7.84 11.90 -16.38
CA VAL A 94 -8.24 10.98 -15.29
C VAL A 94 -8.68 9.64 -15.88
N TYR A 95 -9.56 9.64 -16.88
CA TYR A 95 -10.03 8.40 -17.52
C TYR A 95 -8.87 7.60 -18.12
N GLU A 96 -7.94 8.24 -18.81
CA GLU A 96 -6.79 7.58 -19.41
C GLU A 96 -5.85 6.99 -18.36
N ASN A 97 -5.59 7.72 -17.26
CA ASN A 97 -4.85 7.23 -16.11
C ASN A 97 -5.50 5.99 -15.50
N LEU A 98 -6.81 6.04 -15.24
CA LEU A 98 -7.56 4.95 -14.64
C LEU A 98 -7.64 3.73 -15.56
N SER A 99 -7.94 3.92 -16.85
CA SER A 99 -8.14 2.85 -17.82
C SER A 99 -6.87 2.14 -18.27
N LEU A 100 -5.68 2.69 -17.98
CA LEU A 100 -4.41 2.25 -18.56
C LEU A 100 -4.15 0.75 -18.35
N LEU A 101 -4.22 0.27 -17.11
CA LEU A 101 -3.98 -1.15 -16.80
C LEU A 101 -5.04 -2.07 -17.43
N GLY A 102 -6.31 -1.66 -17.44
CA GLY A 102 -7.37 -2.42 -18.10
C GLY A 102 -7.12 -2.57 -19.60
N ARG A 103 -6.62 -1.51 -20.27
CA ARG A 103 -6.26 -1.55 -21.69
C ARG A 103 -5.05 -2.45 -21.94
N ILE A 104 -4.02 -2.37 -21.10
CA ILE A 104 -2.82 -3.23 -21.20
C ILE A 104 -3.19 -4.70 -21.04
N THR A 105 -4.09 -5.02 -20.11
CA THR A 105 -4.56 -6.38 -19.85
C THR A 105 -5.70 -6.83 -20.77
N LYS A 106 -6.05 -5.99 -21.77
CA LYS A 106 -7.09 -6.27 -22.78
C LYS A 106 -8.48 -6.54 -22.16
N MET A 107 -8.81 -5.89 -21.04
CA MET A 107 -10.17 -5.92 -20.51
C MET A 107 -11.14 -5.31 -21.51
N LEU A 108 -12.38 -5.80 -21.53
CA LEU A 108 -13.45 -5.24 -22.36
C LEU A 108 -13.75 -3.80 -21.94
N ARG A 109 -13.94 -2.91 -22.91
CA ARG A 109 -14.12 -1.48 -22.69
C ARG A 109 -15.26 -1.18 -21.69
N HIS A 110 -16.41 -1.82 -21.84
CA HIS A 110 -17.55 -1.60 -20.95
C HIS A 110 -17.27 -2.03 -19.50
N VAL A 111 -16.43 -3.07 -19.30
CA VAL A 111 -15.99 -3.51 -17.97
C VAL A 111 -15.08 -2.46 -17.33
N ILE A 112 -14.14 -1.90 -18.09
CA ILE A 112 -13.27 -0.82 -17.64
C ILE A 112 -14.11 0.40 -17.23
N GLU A 113 -15.05 0.82 -18.09
CA GLU A 113 -15.91 1.98 -17.84
C GLU A 113 -16.75 1.81 -16.57
N HIS A 114 -17.42 0.68 -16.44
CA HIS A 114 -18.20 0.36 -15.24
C HIS A 114 -17.33 0.35 -13.97
N ARG A 115 -16.14 -0.28 -14.04
CA ARG A 115 -15.23 -0.33 -12.88
C ARG A 115 -14.72 1.05 -12.49
N ILE A 116 -14.38 1.91 -13.47
CA ILE A 116 -13.98 3.30 -13.22
C ILE A 116 -15.10 4.07 -12.54
N ASP A 117 -16.34 3.96 -13.02
CA ASP A 117 -17.48 4.65 -12.41
C ASP A 117 -17.70 4.23 -10.96
N THR A 118 -17.65 2.93 -10.70
CA THR A 118 -17.74 2.39 -9.34
C THR A 118 -16.64 2.94 -8.44
N LEU A 119 -15.38 2.86 -8.87
CA LEU A 119 -14.24 3.31 -8.06
C LEU A 119 -14.27 4.81 -7.80
N MET A 120 -14.59 5.63 -8.82
CA MET A 120 -14.71 7.08 -8.65
C MET A 120 -15.82 7.44 -7.66
N SER A 121 -16.96 6.76 -7.72
CA SER A 121 -18.07 6.95 -6.77
C SER A 121 -17.66 6.61 -5.34
N GLN A 122 -16.87 5.56 -5.12
CA GLN A 122 -16.41 5.12 -3.80
C GLN A 122 -15.47 6.12 -3.10
N VAL A 123 -14.82 6.99 -3.87
CA VAL A 123 -13.89 8.01 -3.35
C VAL A 123 -14.38 9.45 -3.59
N ASP A 124 -15.67 9.63 -3.79
CA ASP A 124 -16.33 10.94 -4.02
C ASP A 124 -15.67 11.78 -5.13
N LEU A 125 -15.34 11.14 -6.26
CA LEU A 125 -14.89 11.82 -7.46
C LEU A 125 -16.05 11.95 -8.47
N PRO A 126 -16.45 13.19 -8.84
CA PRO A 126 -17.51 13.40 -9.82
C PRO A 126 -17.18 12.79 -11.20
N PRO A 127 -18.16 12.18 -11.88
CA PRO A 127 -17.97 11.61 -13.23
C PRO A 127 -17.40 12.61 -14.25
N SER A 128 -17.70 13.91 -14.08
CA SER A 128 -17.16 15.00 -14.92
C SER A 128 -15.64 15.14 -14.86
N TYR A 129 -15.00 14.56 -13.83
CA TYR A 129 -13.54 14.61 -13.70
C TYR A 129 -12.82 13.66 -14.68
N LYS A 130 -13.50 12.72 -15.31
CA LYS A 130 -12.90 11.80 -16.28
C LYS A 130 -12.12 12.51 -17.40
N THR A 131 -12.56 13.70 -17.81
CA THR A 131 -11.95 14.48 -18.88
C THR A 131 -10.88 15.46 -18.41
N LYS A 132 -10.73 15.66 -17.09
CA LYS A 132 -9.73 16.54 -16.51
C LYS A 132 -8.33 15.91 -16.57
N TYR A 133 -7.31 16.76 -16.63
CA TYR A 133 -5.92 16.38 -16.44
C TYR A 133 -5.50 16.52 -14.98
N PRO A 134 -4.44 15.82 -14.53
CA PRO A 134 -3.98 15.90 -13.15
C PRO A 134 -3.74 17.32 -12.62
N TYR A 135 -3.20 18.22 -13.45
CA TYR A 135 -2.93 19.61 -13.06
C TYR A 135 -4.19 20.45 -12.82
N GLU A 136 -5.38 19.98 -13.21
CA GLU A 136 -6.67 20.61 -12.97
C GLU A 136 -7.32 20.14 -11.65
N LEU A 137 -6.65 19.24 -10.93
CA LEU A 137 -7.12 18.62 -9.70
C LEU A 137 -6.30 19.11 -8.50
N SER A 138 -6.95 19.22 -7.34
CA SER A 138 -6.25 19.38 -6.06
C SER A 138 -5.38 18.15 -5.74
N GLY A 139 -4.40 18.30 -4.84
CA GLY A 139 -3.53 17.19 -4.43
C GLY A 139 -4.32 15.99 -3.86
N GLY A 140 -5.36 16.25 -3.05
CA GLY A 140 -6.23 15.20 -2.52
C GLY A 140 -7.05 14.49 -3.61
N GLU A 141 -7.57 15.23 -4.61
CA GLU A 141 -8.28 14.63 -5.75
C GLU A 141 -7.34 13.77 -6.60
N GLN A 142 -6.12 14.24 -6.86
CA GLN A 142 -5.10 13.46 -7.55
C GLN A 142 -4.77 12.16 -6.81
N GLN A 143 -4.68 12.22 -5.48
CA GLN A 143 -4.40 11.05 -4.64
C GLN A 143 -5.55 10.04 -4.72
N ARG A 144 -6.82 10.47 -4.68
CA ARG A 144 -7.98 9.62 -4.90
C ARG A 144 -7.98 8.96 -6.28
N VAL A 145 -7.62 9.69 -7.33
CA VAL A 145 -7.44 9.12 -8.68
C VAL A 145 -6.34 8.06 -8.68
N GLY A 146 -5.20 8.31 -8.03
CA GLY A 146 -4.10 7.35 -7.89
C GLY A 146 -4.54 6.06 -7.19
N LEU A 147 -5.35 6.20 -6.12
CA LEU A 147 -5.95 5.07 -5.42
C LEU A 147 -6.87 4.26 -6.34
N CYS A 148 -7.82 4.89 -7.04
CA CYS A 148 -8.69 4.22 -8.00
C CYS A 148 -7.90 3.48 -9.09
N ARG A 149 -6.84 4.09 -9.61
CA ARG A 149 -5.99 3.47 -10.64
C ARG A 149 -5.37 2.17 -10.16
N SER A 150 -4.87 2.14 -8.94
CA SER A 150 -4.26 0.93 -8.35
C SER A 150 -5.28 -0.17 -8.06
N MET A 151 -6.57 0.18 -7.92
CA MET A 151 -7.67 -0.75 -7.67
C MET A 151 -8.38 -1.27 -8.93
N LEU A 152 -8.05 -0.77 -10.13
CA LEU A 152 -8.78 -1.09 -11.34
C LEU A 152 -8.89 -2.60 -11.63
N LEU A 153 -7.78 -3.34 -11.48
CA LEU A 153 -7.71 -4.78 -11.75
C LEU A 153 -8.26 -5.65 -10.61
N ASN A 154 -8.80 -5.05 -9.55
CA ASN A 154 -9.26 -5.75 -8.36
C ASN A 154 -8.20 -6.69 -7.75
N PRO A 155 -7.00 -6.19 -7.43
CA PRO A 155 -5.90 -7.03 -7.02
C PRO A 155 -6.13 -7.66 -5.63
N PRO A 156 -5.74 -8.93 -5.40
CA PRO A 156 -5.83 -9.58 -4.08
C PRO A 156 -4.84 -9.02 -3.04
N ILE A 157 -3.74 -8.40 -3.48
CA ILE A 157 -2.81 -7.66 -2.61
C ILE A 157 -2.85 -6.18 -2.99
N PHE A 158 -2.90 -5.32 -1.97
CA PHE A 158 -2.92 -3.88 -2.15
C PHE A 158 -1.84 -3.22 -1.29
N LEU A 159 -0.91 -2.53 -1.93
CA LEU A 159 0.19 -1.82 -1.29
C LEU A 159 -0.11 -0.31 -1.29
N LEU A 160 -0.08 0.30 -0.11
CA LEU A 160 -0.37 1.72 0.10
C LEU A 160 0.85 2.41 0.69
N ASP A 161 1.51 3.27 -0.06
CA ASP A 161 2.63 4.07 0.41
C ASP A 161 2.17 5.50 0.69
N GLU A 162 1.85 5.79 1.96
CA GLU A 162 1.32 7.08 2.43
C GLU A 162 0.10 7.58 1.61
N ALA A 163 -0.80 6.65 1.27
CA ALA A 163 -1.87 6.88 0.31
C ALA A 163 -2.91 7.93 0.75
N PHE A 164 -2.98 8.27 2.02
CA PHE A 164 -3.95 9.23 2.56
C PHE A 164 -3.30 10.53 3.08
N ALA A 165 -1.99 10.68 2.93
CA ALA A 165 -1.22 11.78 3.53
C ALA A 165 -1.62 13.18 3.01
N ALA A 166 -1.98 13.31 1.73
CA ALA A 166 -2.35 14.60 1.11
C ALA A 166 -3.84 14.96 1.25
N LEU A 167 -4.63 14.14 1.97
CA LEU A 167 -6.04 14.40 2.20
C LEU A 167 -6.23 15.33 3.41
N ASP A 168 -7.21 16.23 3.32
CA ASP A 168 -7.66 16.98 4.48
C ASP A 168 -8.30 16.03 5.52
N PRO A 169 -8.34 16.41 6.82
CA PRO A 169 -8.80 15.51 7.88
C PRO A 169 -10.23 14.99 7.72
N THR A 170 -11.15 15.80 7.16
CA THR A 170 -12.54 15.42 6.96
C THR A 170 -12.64 14.35 5.86
N THR A 171 -12.13 14.67 4.69
CA THR A 171 -12.09 13.74 3.53
C THR A 171 -11.34 12.44 3.87
N ARG A 172 -10.22 12.55 4.60
CA ARG A 172 -9.45 11.38 5.06
C ARG A 172 -10.31 10.45 5.91
N ASN A 173 -11.05 11.00 6.88
CA ASN A 173 -11.94 10.21 7.73
C ASN A 173 -13.08 9.53 6.98
N GLU A 174 -13.65 10.17 5.97
CA GLU A 174 -14.68 9.62 5.12
C GLU A 174 -14.14 8.46 4.27
N ILE A 175 -13.01 8.68 3.61
CA ILE A 175 -12.34 7.63 2.80
C ILE A 175 -11.93 6.44 3.66
N HIS A 176 -11.41 6.66 4.88
CA HIS A 176 -11.09 5.56 5.79
C HIS A 176 -12.33 4.71 6.13
N LYS A 177 -13.50 5.33 6.35
CA LYS A 177 -14.74 4.60 6.62
C LYS A 177 -15.17 3.75 5.41
N GLU A 178 -15.14 4.34 4.21
CA GLU A 178 -15.49 3.61 2.99
C GLU A 178 -14.48 2.50 2.68
N PHE A 179 -13.20 2.75 2.92
CA PHE A 179 -12.13 1.75 2.76
C PHE A 179 -12.34 0.54 3.70
N LEU A 180 -12.70 0.77 4.97
CA LEU A 180 -13.00 -0.31 5.91
C LEU A 180 -14.26 -1.09 5.51
N LYS A 181 -15.34 -0.41 5.08
CA LYS A 181 -16.54 -1.09 4.57
C LYS A 181 -16.23 -1.97 3.36
N LEU A 182 -15.40 -1.48 2.43
CA LEU A 182 -14.96 -2.26 1.28
C LEU A 182 -14.16 -3.49 1.72
N GLN A 183 -13.30 -3.34 2.72
CA GLN A 183 -12.51 -4.44 3.26
C GLN A 183 -13.38 -5.50 3.97
N GLU A 184 -14.45 -5.08 4.65
CA GLU A 184 -15.42 -6.00 5.24
C GLU A 184 -16.21 -6.78 4.18
N PHE A 185 -16.60 -6.12 3.07
CA PHE A 185 -17.40 -6.73 2.01
C PHE A 185 -16.56 -7.61 1.05
N GLU A 186 -15.39 -7.13 0.67
CA GLU A 186 -14.43 -7.85 -0.19
C GLU A 186 -13.05 -7.85 0.48
N PRO A 187 -12.79 -8.76 1.44
CA PRO A 187 -11.50 -8.79 2.13
C PRO A 187 -10.31 -8.98 1.18
N ARG A 188 -9.29 -8.14 1.32
CA ARG A 188 -8.03 -8.21 0.58
C ARG A 188 -6.86 -8.10 1.54
N THR A 189 -5.72 -8.61 1.13
CA THR A 189 -4.48 -8.37 1.86
C THR A 189 -3.96 -6.97 1.57
N ILE A 190 -3.85 -6.15 2.59
CA ILE A 190 -3.41 -4.76 2.45
C ILE A 190 -2.14 -4.56 3.29
N VAL A 191 -1.11 -4.02 2.66
CA VAL A 191 0.10 -3.57 3.36
C VAL A 191 0.20 -2.07 3.19
N MET A 192 0.00 -1.33 4.28
CA MET A 192 0.03 0.12 4.26
C MET A 192 1.20 0.68 5.04
N VAL A 193 1.86 1.65 4.46
CA VAL A 193 2.87 2.48 5.12
C VAL A 193 2.25 3.81 5.48
N THR A 194 2.41 4.22 6.73
CA THR A 194 2.00 5.54 7.19
C THR A 194 2.96 6.07 8.25
N HIS A 195 3.05 7.38 8.35
CA HIS A 195 3.72 8.07 9.46
C HIS A 195 2.72 8.51 10.55
N ASP A 196 1.41 8.37 10.29
CA ASP A 196 0.33 8.69 11.23
C ASP A 196 -0.06 7.42 12.02
N ILE A 197 0.32 7.37 13.29
CA ILE A 197 0.01 6.24 14.17
C ILE A 197 -1.51 6.11 14.37
N SER A 198 -2.25 7.21 14.45
CA SER A 198 -3.71 7.16 14.58
C SER A 198 -4.36 6.49 13.39
N GLU A 199 -3.83 6.72 12.18
CA GLU A 199 -4.24 6.03 10.96
C GLU A 199 -3.93 4.52 11.03
N ALA A 200 -2.70 4.16 11.40
CA ALA A 200 -2.30 2.76 11.57
C ALA A 200 -3.17 2.02 12.58
N LEU A 201 -3.49 2.66 13.71
CA LEU A 201 -4.35 2.08 14.75
C LEU A 201 -5.81 1.96 14.31
N LYS A 202 -6.28 2.89 13.50
CA LYS A 202 -7.67 2.91 13.01
C LYS A 202 -7.90 1.85 11.94
N LEU A 203 -6.97 1.68 11.01
CA LEU A 203 -7.13 0.86 9.82
C LEU A 203 -6.50 -0.53 9.95
N GLY A 204 -5.36 -0.66 10.68
CA GLY A 204 -4.61 -1.90 10.75
C GLY A 204 -5.25 -2.96 11.65
N ASP A 205 -5.21 -4.20 11.18
CA ASP A 205 -5.44 -5.40 11.99
C ASP A 205 -4.14 -5.81 12.69
N ASP A 206 -3.04 -5.77 11.94
CA ASP A 206 -1.70 -6.06 12.42
C ASP A 206 -0.81 -4.81 12.31
N LEU A 207 0.13 -4.65 13.26
CA LEU A 207 1.12 -3.58 13.26
C LEU A 207 2.52 -4.14 13.06
N MET A 208 3.30 -3.45 12.22
CA MET A 208 4.73 -3.71 12.02
C MET A 208 5.50 -2.43 12.37
N VAL A 209 6.38 -2.53 13.36
CA VAL A 209 7.23 -1.42 13.80
C VAL A 209 8.64 -1.63 13.27
N ILE A 210 9.11 -0.71 12.44
CA ILE A 210 10.43 -0.77 11.81
C ILE A 210 11.24 0.50 12.09
N GLU A 211 12.52 0.34 12.44
CA GLU A 211 13.45 1.45 12.63
C GLU A 211 14.84 1.09 12.13
N LYS A 212 15.46 2.00 11.37
CA LYS A 212 16.82 1.84 10.80
C LYS A 212 17.03 0.50 10.08
N GLY A 213 16.02 0.06 9.34
CA GLY A 213 16.05 -1.20 8.60
C GLY A 213 15.86 -2.47 9.43
N LEU A 214 15.61 -2.35 10.72
CA LEU A 214 15.38 -3.48 11.62
C LEU A 214 13.89 -3.61 11.97
N LEU A 215 13.38 -4.82 11.96
CA LEU A 215 12.05 -5.15 12.46
C LEU A 215 12.11 -5.24 14.00
N HIS A 216 11.46 -4.30 14.70
CA HIS A 216 11.38 -4.30 16.16
C HIS A 216 10.25 -5.17 16.67
N GLN A 217 9.06 -5.04 16.07
CA GLN A 217 7.90 -5.85 16.46
C GLN A 217 6.92 -5.97 15.29
N TYR A 218 6.29 -7.14 15.16
CA TYR A 218 5.18 -7.41 14.27
C TYR A 218 4.19 -8.34 14.94
N GLY A 219 2.90 -8.04 14.88
CA GLY A 219 1.84 -8.85 15.45
C GLY A 219 0.49 -8.16 15.38
N GLN A 220 -0.51 -8.79 16.01
CA GLN A 220 -1.84 -8.18 16.14
C GLN A 220 -1.74 -6.83 16.84
N LYS A 221 -2.53 -5.87 16.37
CA LYS A 221 -2.51 -4.48 16.87
C LYS A 221 -2.58 -4.39 18.40
N GLU A 222 -3.52 -5.12 19.00
CA GLU A 222 -3.72 -5.12 20.45
C GLU A 222 -2.52 -5.71 21.20
N GLU A 223 -1.87 -6.72 20.64
CA GLU A 223 -0.67 -7.32 21.22
C GLU A 223 0.50 -6.34 21.21
N VAL A 224 0.75 -5.69 20.04
CA VAL A 224 1.82 -4.69 19.90
C VAL A 224 1.61 -3.50 20.84
N LEU A 225 0.35 -3.08 21.03
CA LEU A 225 0.02 -1.95 21.91
C LEU A 225 0.18 -2.29 23.41
N ASN A 226 -0.19 -3.50 23.81
CA ASN A 226 -0.22 -3.89 25.22
C ASN A 226 1.10 -4.51 25.69
N ASN A 227 1.84 -5.14 24.78
CA ASN A 227 3.09 -5.88 25.08
C ASN A 227 4.23 -5.42 24.14
N PRO A 228 4.67 -4.13 24.20
CA PRO A 228 5.79 -3.66 23.39
C PRO A 228 7.07 -4.42 23.76
N THR A 229 7.77 -4.95 22.74
CA THR A 229 8.95 -5.81 22.90
C THR A 229 10.17 -5.06 23.46
N ASP A 230 10.27 -3.77 23.18
CA ASP A 230 11.39 -2.94 23.63
C ASP A 230 10.96 -1.49 23.94
N ASP A 231 11.88 -0.71 24.50
CA ASP A 231 11.64 0.69 24.85
C ASP A 231 11.44 1.58 23.64
N PHE A 232 12.01 1.22 22.48
CA PHE A 232 11.76 1.96 21.25
C PHE A 232 10.29 1.85 20.84
N VAL A 233 9.75 0.64 20.75
CA VAL A 233 8.34 0.41 20.42
C VAL A 233 7.42 1.11 21.39
N ARG A 234 7.68 0.96 22.70
CA ARG A 234 6.89 1.61 23.77
C ARG A 234 6.86 3.12 23.62
N ASN A 235 8.03 3.75 23.48
CA ASN A 235 8.15 5.21 23.38
C ASN A 235 7.58 5.73 22.04
N TYR A 236 7.81 4.99 20.94
CA TYR A 236 7.31 5.38 19.63
C TYR A 236 5.77 5.44 19.62
N LEU A 237 5.11 4.41 20.15
CA LEU A 237 3.65 4.34 20.24
C LEU A 237 3.06 5.34 21.24
N SER A 238 3.76 5.66 22.34
CA SER A 238 3.26 6.59 23.36
C SER A 238 3.37 8.05 22.96
N ASN A 239 4.44 8.43 22.27
CA ASN A 239 4.73 9.83 21.93
C ASN A 239 3.98 10.34 20.69
N ASN A 240 3.27 9.46 19.98
CA ASN A 240 2.58 9.79 18.73
C ASN A 240 1.09 9.39 18.76
N LYS A 241 0.54 9.17 19.98
CA LYS A 241 -0.91 8.96 20.20
C LYS A 241 -1.66 10.25 20.19
#